data_7d9de01305cab4e4319152fa6e238cb9
#
_entry.id   7d9de01305cab4e4319152fa6e238cb9
#
_cell.length_a   1.000
_cell.length_b   1.000
_cell.length_c   1.000
_cell.angle_alpha   90.00
_cell.angle_beta   90.00
_cell.angle_gamma   90.00
#
_symmetry.space_group_name_H-M   'P 1'
#
loop_
_entity.id
_entity.type
_entity.pdbx_description
1 polymer ?
#
loop_
_entity_poly.entity_id
_entity_poly.type
_entity_poly.pdbx_seq_one_letter_code
_entity_poly.pdbx_strand_id
1 'polypeptide(L)'
;MPKVKQKLKDAELVKKNIYSCPQTMFKFHPDFDHILAEILKKDKKGVLYLIEDTNKVYFNKLIERFKKIEFFDLDRVIFLDPLSRDNYINHLGTSSVLLDPLYFGAGNSFHESMVYGTPTITMPTKFIKSRIVSAAYIQMEIDNPPVVKNKKEYVELAIDIANKENLLEIKKYYQKKAIEKLFNTTKAGEEFNQILIGLD
;
A
#
# COMPACT_ATOMS: atom_id res chain seq x y z
N MET A 1 -18.95 12.22 -2.98
CA MET A 1 -18.02 11.08 -3.13
C MET A 1 -18.32 10.39 -4.44
N PRO A 2 -17.33 10.20 -5.34
CA PRO A 2 -17.56 9.48 -6.58
C PRO A 2 -17.92 8.01 -6.28
N LYS A 3 -18.94 7.48 -6.97
CA LYS A 3 -19.32 6.07 -6.84
C LYS A 3 -18.40 5.22 -7.71
N VAL A 4 -17.56 4.39 -7.11
CA VAL A 4 -16.77 3.40 -7.84
C VAL A 4 -17.72 2.33 -8.39
N LYS A 5 -17.74 2.15 -9.70
CA LYS A 5 -18.33 0.96 -10.31
C LYS A 5 -17.30 -0.18 -10.19
N GLN A 6 -17.41 -0.99 -9.14
CA GLN A 6 -16.62 -2.20 -9.00
C GLN A 6 -17.06 -3.25 -10.03
N LYS A 7 -16.08 -3.83 -10.74
CA LYS A 7 -16.30 -4.98 -11.64
C LYS A 7 -16.48 -6.34 -10.90
N LEU A 8 -16.33 -6.37 -9.58
CA LEU A 8 -16.61 -7.54 -8.75
C LEU A 8 -17.98 -7.36 -8.09
N LYS A 9 -18.82 -8.39 -8.12
CA LYS A 9 -20.12 -8.38 -7.44
C LYS A 9 -19.88 -8.12 -5.95
N ASP A 10 -20.42 -7.01 -5.45
CA ASP A 10 -20.19 -6.49 -4.09
C ASP A 10 -20.38 -7.53 -2.97
N ALA A 11 -21.23 -8.53 -3.18
CA ALA A 11 -21.50 -9.59 -2.21
C ALA A 11 -20.35 -10.58 -1.98
N GLU A 12 -19.43 -10.76 -2.94
CA GLU A 12 -18.28 -11.67 -2.79
C GLU A 12 -17.08 -10.98 -2.14
N LEU A 13 -16.99 -9.65 -2.22
CA LEU A 13 -15.88 -8.87 -1.64
C LEU A 13 -16.03 -8.64 -0.14
N VAL A 14 -17.25 -8.59 0.38
CA VAL A 14 -17.54 -8.35 1.80
C VAL A 14 -16.90 -9.40 2.73
N LYS A 15 -16.51 -10.56 2.18
CA LYS A 15 -15.90 -11.67 2.94
C LYS A 15 -14.41 -11.90 2.65
N LYS A 16 -13.77 -11.07 1.81
CA LYS A 16 -12.38 -11.25 1.39
C LYS A 16 -11.46 -10.18 2.00
N ASN A 17 -10.25 -10.59 2.35
CA ASN A 17 -9.19 -9.66 2.71
C ASN A 17 -8.55 -9.12 1.42
N ILE A 18 -8.63 -7.81 1.23
CA ILE A 18 -8.11 -7.15 0.01
C ILE A 18 -6.71 -6.61 0.30
N TYR A 19 -5.72 -7.27 -0.26
CA TYR A 19 -4.33 -6.80 -0.30
C TYR A 19 -4.11 -6.07 -1.62
N SER A 20 -3.54 -4.87 -1.59
CA SER A 20 -3.24 -4.14 -2.82
C SER A 20 -1.80 -3.62 -2.81
N CYS A 21 -1.11 -3.78 -3.92
CA CYS A 21 0.13 -3.08 -4.18
C CYS A 21 -0.07 -2.15 -5.40
N PRO A 22 -0.59 -0.93 -5.18
CA PRO A 22 -0.97 -0.01 -6.25
C PRO A 22 0.25 0.76 -6.79
N GLN A 23 1.36 0.05 -6.97
CA GLN A 23 2.61 0.60 -7.46
C GLN A 23 2.90 0.12 -8.88
N THR A 24 3.64 0.91 -9.63
CA THR A 24 4.11 0.50 -10.95
C THR A 24 4.97 -0.76 -10.85
N MET A 25 4.75 -1.72 -11.75
CA MET A 25 5.34 -3.05 -11.68
C MET A 25 6.88 -3.07 -11.76
N PHE A 26 7.52 -2.04 -12.32
CA PHE A 26 8.98 -1.96 -12.32
C PHE A 26 9.60 -1.81 -10.92
N LYS A 27 8.81 -1.44 -9.91
CA LYS A 27 9.24 -1.37 -8.51
C LYS A 27 9.30 -2.74 -7.82
N PHE A 28 8.71 -3.77 -8.43
CA PHE A 28 8.60 -5.10 -7.83
C PHE A 28 9.93 -5.86 -7.92
N HIS A 29 10.69 -5.83 -6.84
CA HIS A 29 11.89 -6.65 -6.72
C HIS A 29 11.52 -8.13 -6.53
N PRO A 30 12.31 -9.12 -7.05
CA PRO A 30 12.03 -10.55 -6.86
C PRO A 30 11.85 -10.98 -5.39
N ASP A 31 12.53 -10.34 -4.47
CA ASP A 31 12.33 -10.57 -3.03
C ASP A 31 10.91 -10.29 -2.54
N PHE A 32 10.19 -9.41 -3.21
CA PHE A 32 8.83 -9.05 -2.87
C PHE A 32 7.82 -10.09 -3.36
N ASP A 33 8.13 -10.80 -4.44
CA ASP A 33 7.27 -11.84 -5.01
C ASP A 33 6.96 -12.94 -3.99
N HIS A 34 7.96 -13.36 -3.22
CA HIS A 34 7.79 -14.36 -2.15
C HIS A 34 6.91 -13.86 -1.00
N ILE A 35 6.96 -12.56 -0.67
CA ILE A 35 6.08 -11.97 0.34
C ILE A 35 4.63 -12.06 -0.12
N LEU A 36 4.34 -11.67 -1.37
CA LEU A 36 3.01 -11.73 -1.97
C LEU A 36 2.47 -13.17 -2.00
N ALA A 37 3.32 -14.11 -2.42
CA ALA A 37 2.98 -15.53 -2.45
C ALA A 37 2.66 -16.08 -1.04
N GLU A 38 3.48 -15.76 -0.03
CA GLU A 38 3.28 -16.21 1.35
C GLU A 38 2.01 -15.61 1.98
N ILE A 39 1.67 -14.36 1.68
CA ILE A 39 0.40 -13.76 2.13
C ILE A 39 -0.78 -14.59 1.60
N LEU A 40 -0.85 -14.84 0.29
CA LEU A 40 -1.93 -15.61 -0.30
C LEU A 40 -1.93 -17.09 0.13
N LYS A 41 -0.75 -17.67 0.40
CA LYS A 41 -0.64 -19.05 0.92
C LYS A 41 -1.26 -19.17 2.31
N LYS A 42 -0.97 -18.20 3.21
CA LYS A 42 -1.41 -18.22 4.60
C LYS A 42 -2.84 -17.72 4.78
N ASP A 43 -3.23 -16.68 4.05
CA ASP A 43 -4.60 -16.16 4.08
C ASP A 43 -5.43 -16.68 2.91
N LYS A 44 -6.25 -17.69 3.17
CA LYS A 44 -7.12 -18.31 2.15
C LYS A 44 -8.29 -17.41 1.71
N LYS A 45 -8.62 -16.38 2.47
CA LYS A 45 -9.61 -15.36 2.11
C LYS A 45 -9.00 -14.20 1.32
N GLY A 46 -7.67 -14.10 1.31
CA GLY A 46 -6.93 -13.02 0.70
C GLY A 46 -7.05 -13.01 -0.82
N VAL A 47 -7.19 -11.81 -1.38
CA VAL A 47 -7.04 -11.53 -2.81
C VAL A 47 -6.02 -10.40 -2.97
N LEU A 48 -5.19 -10.48 -3.99
CA LEU A 48 -4.14 -9.50 -4.28
C LEU A 48 -4.53 -8.69 -5.52
N TYR A 49 -4.56 -7.37 -5.38
CA TYR A 49 -4.80 -6.45 -6.48
C TYR A 49 -3.50 -5.76 -6.89
N LEU A 50 -3.21 -5.82 -8.17
CA LEU A 50 -2.08 -5.15 -8.82
C LEU A 50 -2.59 -4.32 -9.99
N ILE A 51 -1.88 -3.23 -10.34
CA ILE A 51 -2.24 -2.39 -11.50
C ILE A 51 -1.29 -2.71 -12.63
N GLU A 52 -1.85 -3.06 -13.81
CA GLU A 52 -1.06 -3.36 -14.99
C GLU A 52 -0.30 -2.13 -15.53
N ASP A 53 0.85 -2.38 -16.14
CA ASP A 53 1.53 -1.38 -16.95
C ASP A 53 0.93 -1.34 -18.37
N THR A 54 0.85 -0.15 -18.95
CA THR A 54 0.17 0.09 -20.23
C THR A 54 0.76 -0.72 -21.39
N ASN A 55 2.07 -0.95 -21.39
CA ASN A 55 2.78 -1.68 -22.46
C ASN A 55 3.00 -3.17 -22.15
N LYS A 56 2.56 -3.63 -21.00
CA LYS A 56 2.64 -5.03 -20.52
C LYS A 56 4.05 -5.65 -20.43
N VAL A 57 5.12 -4.88 -20.58
CA VAL A 57 6.49 -5.40 -20.51
C VAL A 57 6.82 -5.88 -19.09
N TYR A 58 6.53 -5.05 -18.09
CA TYR A 58 6.76 -5.43 -16.70
C TYR A 58 5.73 -6.46 -16.21
N PHE A 59 4.49 -6.35 -16.66
CA PHE A 59 3.44 -7.35 -16.42
C PHE A 59 3.90 -8.75 -16.82
N ASN A 60 4.34 -8.93 -18.07
CA ASN A 60 4.77 -10.25 -18.57
C ASN A 60 5.95 -10.80 -17.76
N LYS A 61 6.95 -9.96 -17.45
CA LYS A 61 8.11 -10.35 -16.63
C LYS A 61 7.68 -10.72 -15.20
N LEU A 62 6.72 -10.01 -14.62
CA LEU A 62 6.21 -10.29 -13.29
C LEU A 62 5.47 -11.64 -13.25
N ILE A 63 4.59 -11.89 -14.22
CA ILE A 63 3.89 -13.17 -14.35
C ILE A 63 4.85 -14.34 -14.52
N GLU A 64 5.90 -14.20 -15.33
CA GLU A 64 6.94 -15.22 -15.47
C GLU A 64 7.65 -15.54 -14.15
N ARG A 65 7.92 -14.52 -13.32
CA ARG A 65 8.51 -14.71 -11.99
C ARG A 65 7.54 -15.38 -11.04
N PHE A 66 6.28 -14.96 -11.01
CA PHE A 66 5.25 -15.52 -10.13
C PHE A 66 5.01 -17.00 -10.44
N LYS A 67 4.98 -17.40 -11.72
CA LYS A 67 4.82 -18.80 -12.14
C LYS A 67 5.96 -19.71 -11.67
N LYS A 68 7.14 -19.16 -11.35
CA LYS A 68 8.27 -19.94 -10.82
C LYS A 68 8.15 -20.23 -9.32
N ILE A 69 7.21 -19.61 -8.64
CA ILE A 69 6.93 -19.85 -7.22
C ILE A 69 5.78 -20.86 -7.16
N GLU A 70 6.09 -22.13 -6.93
CA GLU A 70 5.17 -23.25 -7.00
C GLU A 70 3.87 -23.07 -6.20
N PHE A 71 3.97 -22.43 -5.03
CA PHE A 71 2.83 -22.22 -4.15
C PHE A 71 2.13 -20.86 -4.35
N PHE A 72 2.46 -20.09 -5.37
CA PHE A 72 1.82 -18.80 -5.63
C PHE A 72 0.47 -19.02 -6.33
N ASP A 73 -0.59 -18.73 -5.62
CA ASP A 73 -1.97 -18.86 -6.11
C ASP A 73 -2.33 -17.68 -7.01
N LEU A 74 -2.07 -17.82 -8.30
CA LEU A 74 -2.30 -16.77 -9.29
C LEU A 74 -3.78 -16.52 -9.58
N ASP A 75 -4.67 -17.46 -9.29
CA ASP A 75 -6.12 -17.30 -9.48
C ASP A 75 -6.70 -16.24 -8.52
N ARG A 76 -5.96 -15.93 -7.45
CA ARG A 76 -6.31 -14.88 -6.50
C ARG A 76 -5.53 -13.58 -6.70
N VAL A 77 -4.79 -13.45 -7.78
CA VAL A 77 -4.15 -12.19 -8.18
C VAL A 77 -4.99 -11.52 -9.26
N ILE A 78 -5.51 -10.34 -8.93
CA ILE A 78 -6.38 -9.58 -9.82
C ILE A 78 -5.58 -8.41 -10.38
N PHE A 79 -5.42 -8.39 -11.68
CA PHE A 79 -4.77 -7.29 -12.38
C PHE A 79 -5.83 -6.29 -12.86
N LEU A 80 -5.68 -5.06 -12.44
CA LEU A 80 -6.54 -3.95 -12.85
C LEU A 80 -5.92 -3.21 -14.03
N ASP A 81 -6.73 -2.84 -14.99
CA ASP A 81 -6.33 -1.86 -16.00
C ASP A 81 -5.91 -0.55 -15.32
N PRO A 82 -5.09 0.29 -15.98
CA PRO A 82 -4.78 1.62 -15.47
C PRO A 82 -6.04 2.39 -15.08
N LEU A 83 -6.08 2.88 -13.85
CA LEU A 83 -7.24 3.54 -13.28
C LEU A 83 -7.19 5.05 -13.50
N SER A 84 -8.35 5.69 -13.65
CA SER A 84 -8.44 7.14 -13.46
C SER A 84 -8.06 7.50 -12.02
N ARG A 85 -7.66 8.76 -11.79
CA ARG A 85 -7.23 9.22 -10.45
C ARG A 85 -8.28 8.92 -9.37
N ASP A 86 -9.54 9.22 -9.65
CA ASP A 86 -10.62 9.01 -8.68
C ASP A 86 -10.84 7.53 -8.39
N ASN A 87 -10.83 6.69 -9.42
CA ASN A 87 -10.95 5.24 -9.26
C ASN A 87 -9.75 4.65 -8.52
N TYR A 88 -8.56 5.19 -8.76
CA TYR A 88 -7.34 4.80 -8.06
C TYR A 88 -7.44 5.10 -6.55
N ILE A 89 -7.77 6.34 -6.18
CA ILE A 89 -7.91 6.74 -4.77
C ILE A 89 -9.01 5.92 -4.08
N ASN A 90 -10.14 5.70 -4.76
CA ASN A 90 -11.21 4.86 -4.23
C ASN A 90 -10.77 3.41 -4.03
N HIS A 91 -9.98 2.85 -4.96
CA HIS A 91 -9.42 1.51 -4.81
C HIS A 91 -8.51 1.41 -3.57
N LEU A 92 -7.68 2.43 -3.29
CA LEU A 92 -6.89 2.49 -2.06
C LEU A 92 -7.79 2.40 -0.82
N GLY A 93 -8.92 3.10 -0.83
CA GLY A 93 -9.90 3.10 0.28
C GLY A 93 -10.62 1.76 0.49
N THR A 94 -10.85 0.96 -0.56
CA THR A 94 -11.49 -0.36 -0.46
C THR A 94 -10.55 -1.46 0.00
N SER A 95 -9.24 -1.26 -0.11
CA SER A 95 -8.23 -2.24 0.31
C SER A 95 -8.23 -2.43 1.83
N SER A 96 -8.05 -3.66 2.29
CA SER A 96 -7.84 -3.93 3.73
C SER A 96 -6.46 -3.44 4.17
N VAL A 97 -5.45 -3.72 3.35
CA VAL A 97 -4.04 -3.39 3.58
C VAL A 97 -3.37 -3.06 2.26
N LEU A 98 -2.54 -2.03 2.25
CA LEU A 98 -1.63 -1.74 1.16
C LEU A 98 -0.25 -2.33 1.45
N LEU A 99 0.36 -2.88 0.41
CA LEU A 99 1.66 -3.52 0.46
C LEU A 99 2.71 -2.62 -0.20
N ASP A 100 3.65 -2.13 0.57
CA ASP A 100 4.73 -1.28 0.09
C ASP A 100 5.88 -2.14 -0.47
N PRO A 101 6.24 -2.04 -1.77
CA PRO A 101 7.28 -2.89 -2.34
C PRO A 101 8.66 -2.59 -1.77
N LEU A 102 9.47 -3.65 -1.67
CA LEU A 102 10.83 -3.57 -1.13
C LEU A 102 11.74 -2.71 -2.01
N TYR A 103 12.65 -1.98 -1.38
CA TYR A 103 13.72 -1.20 -2.00
C TYR A 103 13.28 0.06 -2.76
N PHE A 104 12.07 0.08 -3.33
CA PHE A 104 11.49 1.25 -3.97
C PHE A 104 10.01 1.36 -3.60
N GLY A 105 9.75 1.95 -2.47
CA GLY A 105 8.42 2.06 -1.88
C GLY A 105 7.51 3.13 -2.50
N ALA A 106 6.38 3.29 -1.83
CA ALA A 106 5.38 4.29 -2.14
C ALA A 106 5.87 5.71 -1.78
N GLY A 107 5.48 6.65 -2.61
CA GLY A 107 5.62 8.09 -2.36
C GLY A 107 4.23 8.72 -2.30
N ASN A 108 3.82 9.41 -3.38
CA ASN A 108 2.50 10.05 -3.47
C ASN A 108 1.34 9.08 -3.19
N SER A 109 1.45 7.85 -3.66
CA SER A 109 0.43 6.82 -3.42
C SER A 109 0.18 6.52 -1.94
N PHE A 110 1.18 6.67 -1.07
CA PHE A 110 0.96 6.61 0.37
C PHE A 110 0.12 7.79 0.86
N HIS A 111 0.46 9.02 0.46
CA HIS A 111 -0.32 10.20 0.82
C HIS A 111 -1.76 10.09 0.32
N GLU A 112 -1.96 9.64 -0.91
CA GLU A 112 -3.28 9.41 -1.49
C GLU A 112 -4.07 8.35 -0.71
N SER A 113 -3.41 7.29 -0.22
CA SER A 113 -4.07 6.26 0.59
C SER A 113 -4.57 6.78 1.94
N MET A 114 -3.90 7.79 2.48
CA MET A 114 -4.26 8.41 3.75
C MET A 114 -5.53 9.26 3.67
N VAL A 115 -6.05 9.56 2.47
CA VAL A 115 -7.41 10.12 2.28
C VAL A 115 -8.46 9.20 2.90
N TYR A 116 -8.21 7.90 2.89
CA TYR A 116 -9.06 6.88 3.53
C TYR A 116 -8.42 6.24 4.76
N GLY A 117 -7.19 6.62 5.10
CA GLY A 117 -6.43 6.06 6.22
C GLY A 117 -6.09 4.59 6.06
N THR A 118 -5.96 4.07 4.83
CA THR A 118 -5.69 2.65 4.60
C THR A 118 -4.29 2.27 5.07
N PRO A 119 -4.14 1.31 6.02
CA PRO A 119 -2.84 0.90 6.51
C PRO A 119 -1.93 0.40 5.39
N THR A 120 -0.68 0.82 5.41
CA THR A 120 0.33 0.43 4.43
C THR A 120 1.50 -0.25 5.15
N ILE A 121 1.71 -1.54 4.93
CA ILE A 121 2.86 -2.25 5.48
C ILE A 121 4.11 -1.84 4.73
N THR A 122 5.16 -1.48 5.47
CA THR A 122 6.46 -1.13 4.88
C THR A 122 7.62 -1.78 5.60
N MET A 123 8.65 -2.12 4.84
CA MET A 123 9.92 -2.63 5.36
C MET A 123 11.06 -1.71 4.88
N PRO A 124 11.39 -0.65 5.63
CA PRO A 124 12.41 0.31 5.24
C PRO A 124 13.79 -0.35 5.14
N THR A 125 14.57 0.07 4.14
CA THR A 125 15.94 -0.39 3.92
C THR A 125 16.94 0.77 4.01
N LYS A 126 18.20 0.56 3.62
CA LYS A 126 19.20 1.62 3.54
C LYS A 126 18.89 2.70 2.49
N PHE A 127 18.04 2.40 1.52
CA PHE A 127 17.69 3.33 0.44
C PHE A 127 16.59 4.31 0.87
N ILE A 128 16.80 5.61 0.60
CA ILE A 128 15.84 6.67 0.97
C ILE A 128 14.45 6.41 0.37
N LYS A 129 14.37 5.93 -0.87
CA LYS A 129 13.13 5.64 -1.58
C LYS A 129 12.30 4.49 -0.98
N SER A 130 12.85 3.73 -0.02
CA SER A 130 12.11 2.72 0.76
C SER A 130 11.73 3.20 2.16
N ARG A 131 12.05 4.46 2.53
CA ARG A 131 11.81 5.01 3.86
C ARG A 131 10.67 6.03 3.91
N ILE A 132 10.11 6.38 2.77
CA ILE A 132 9.09 7.45 2.67
C ILE A 132 7.88 7.11 3.54
N VAL A 133 7.35 5.89 3.44
CA VAL A 133 6.19 5.44 4.21
C VAL A 133 6.48 5.44 5.71
N SER A 134 7.63 4.92 6.12
CA SER A 134 8.01 4.91 7.55
C SER A 134 8.22 6.32 8.10
N ALA A 135 8.81 7.23 7.33
CA ALA A 135 8.96 8.63 7.72
C ALA A 135 7.61 9.34 7.85
N ALA A 136 6.68 9.08 6.92
CA ALA A 136 5.35 9.65 6.99
C ALA A 136 4.57 9.14 8.22
N TYR A 137 4.70 7.89 8.62
CA TYR A 137 4.12 7.40 9.87
C TYR A 137 4.71 8.09 11.11
N ILE A 138 6.01 8.38 11.13
CA ILE A 138 6.63 9.18 12.20
C ILE A 138 6.04 10.59 12.22
N GLN A 139 5.92 11.24 11.06
CA GLN A 139 5.31 12.57 10.94
C GLN A 139 3.86 12.58 11.40
N MET A 140 3.10 11.53 11.11
CA MET A 140 1.72 11.35 11.55
C MET A 140 1.59 11.04 13.05
N GLU A 141 2.69 10.77 13.74
CA GLU A 141 2.69 10.33 15.15
C GLU A 141 1.78 9.12 15.38
N ILE A 142 1.93 8.10 14.52
CA ILE A 142 1.18 6.85 14.64
C ILE A 142 1.86 5.96 15.68
N ASP A 143 1.10 5.56 16.69
CA ASP A 143 1.55 4.57 17.66
C ASP A 143 1.60 3.18 17.03
N ASN A 144 2.75 2.50 17.18
CA ASN A 144 2.98 1.17 16.60
C ASN A 144 2.60 1.06 15.12
N PRO A 145 3.23 1.89 14.25
CA PRO A 145 2.93 1.88 12.82
C PRO A 145 3.27 0.52 12.17
N PRO A 146 2.65 0.17 11.04
CA PRO A 146 2.93 -1.08 10.35
C PRO A 146 4.28 -1.05 9.61
N VAL A 147 5.34 -0.85 10.38
CA VAL A 147 6.74 -0.82 9.94
C VAL A 147 7.46 -2.05 10.49
N VAL A 148 7.97 -2.88 9.60
CA VAL A 148 8.55 -4.19 9.94
C VAL A 148 10.03 -4.27 9.61
N LYS A 149 10.73 -5.25 10.20
CA LYS A 149 12.19 -5.41 10.08
C LYS A 149 12.58 -6.54 9.13
N ASN A 150 11.68 -7.48 8.85
CA ASN A 150 11.96 -8.64 8.01
C ASN A 150 10.71 -9.12 7.26
N LYS A 151 10.94 -9.99 6.26
CA LYS A 151 9.88 -10.52 5.38
C LYS A 151 8.83 -11.35 6.14
N LYS A 152 9.22 -12.05 7.19
CA LYS A 152 8.29 -12.85 8.01
C LYS A 152 7.30 -11.95 8.74
N GLU A 153 7.81 -10.93 9.43
CA GLU A 153 6.97 -9.91 10.09
C GLU A 153 6.05 -9.20 9.09
N TYR A 154 6.55 -8.94 7.86
CA TYR A 154 5.76 -8.32 6.80
C TYR A 154 4.49 -9.13 6.49
N VAL A 155 4.66 -10.42 6.26
CA VAL A 155 3.55 -11.34 5.95
C VAL A 155 2.59 -11.45 7.14
N GLU A 156 3.12 -11.65 8.34
CA GLU A 156 2.30 -11.84 9.55
C GLU A 156 1.48 -10.59 9.87
N LEU A 157 2.11 -9.41 9.83
CA LEU A 157 1.42 -8.15 10.13
C LEU A 157 0.39 -7.79 9.05
N ALA A 158 0.67 -8.06 7.75
CA ALA A 158 -0.28 -7.83 6.68
C ALA A 158 -1.57 -8.63 6.91
N ILE A 159 -1.44 -9.90 7.28
CA ILE A 159 -2.56 -10.80 7.55
C ILE A 159 -3.29 -10.38 8.84
N ASP A 160 -2.54 -10.04 9.90
CA ASP A 160 -3.12 -9.58 11.15
C ASP A 160 -4.01 -8.34 10.94
N ILE A 161 -3.50 -7.32 10.26
CA ILE A 161 -4.26 -6.10 10.01
C ILE A 161 -5.48 -6.37 9.14
N ALA A 162 -5.35 -7.17 8.08
CA ALA A 162 -6.47 -7.48 7.18
C ALA A 162 -7.62 -8.23 7.87
N ASN A 163 -7.32 -8.95 8.96
CA ASN A 163 -8.30 -9.72 9.74
C ASN A 163 -8.82 -8.98 10.99
N LYS A 164 -8.39 -7.74 11.23
CA LYS A 164 -8.87 -6.97 12.40
C LYS A 164 -10.34 -6.60 12.26
N GLU A 165 -11.14 -6.95 13.25
CA GLU A 165 -12.56 -6.56 13.32
C GLU A 165 -12.76 -5.05 13.36
N ASN A 166 -11.83 -4.33 13.99
CA ASN A 166 -11.85 -2.87 14.09
C ASN A 166 -11.06 -2.15 12.99
N LEU A 167 -10.85 -2.77 11.81
CA LEU A 167 -10.09 -2.17 10.71
C LEU A 167 -10.62 -0.79 10.28
N LEU A 168 -11.93 -0.61 10.32
CA LEU A 168 -12.56 0.69 9.99
C LEU A 168 -12.16 1.78 10.99
N GLU A 169 -12.04 1.45 12.25
CA GLU A 169 -11.59 2.39 13.30
C GLU A 169 -10.13 2.75 13.12
N ILE A 170 -9.29 1.77 12.79
CA ILE A 170 -7.88 2.00 12.45
C ILE A 170 -7.76 2.96 11.26
N LYS A 171 -8.55 2.75 10.20
CA LYS A 171 -8.57 3.65 9.04
C LYS A 171 -8.99 5.08 9.43
N LYS A 172 -10.04 5.23 10.23
CA LYS A 172 -10.48 6.54 10.72
C LYS A 172 -9.39 7.23 11.55
N TYR A 173 -8.71 6.48 12.41
CA TYR A 173 -7.59 7.00 13.20
C TYR A 173 -6.45 7.49 12.31
N TYR A 174 -6.04 6.70 11.31
CA TYR A 174 -4.97 7.09 10.38
C TYR A 174 -5.38 8.29 9.52
N GLN A 175 -6.61 8.31 9.02
CA GLN A 175 -7.16 9.44 8.26
C GLN A 175 -7.12 10.73 9.09
N LYS A 176 -7.57 10.68 10.35
CA LYS A 176 -7.54 11.83 11.27
C LYS A 176 -6.10 12.33 11.45
N LYS A 177 -5.16 11.44 11.76
CA LYS A 177 -3.74 11.79 11.92
C LYS A 177 -3.12 12.37 10.65
N ALA A 178 -3.49 11.86 9.48
CA ALA A 178 -3.01 12.39 8.21
C ALA A 178 -3.52 13.83 7.98
N ILE A 179 -4.78 14.11 8.26
CA ILE A 179 -5.34 15.46 8.15
C ILE A 179 -4.61 16.42 9.09
N GLU A 180 -4.37 16.02 10.33
CA GLU A 180 -3.74 16.86 11.35
C GLU A 180 -2.25 17.10 11.09
N LYS A 181 -1.51 16.12 10.59
CA LYS A 181 -0.04 16.13 10.59
C LYS A 181 0.58 16.03 9.18
N LEU A 182 0.03 15.18 8.30
CA LEU A 182 0.65 14.89 7.00
C LEU A 182 0.21 15.88 5.92
N PHE A 183 -1.06 16.27 5.92
CA PHE A 183 -1.63 17.20 4.93
C PHE A 183 -1.52 18.66 5.34
N ASN A 184 -1.06 18.94 6.54
CA ASN A 184 -0.81 20.30 7.00
C ASN A 184 0.53 20.80 6.43
N THR A 185 0.46 21.61 5.39
CA THR A 185 1.64 22.19 4.72
C THR A 185 2.10 23.51 5.36
N THR A 186 1.34 24.08 6.28
CA THR A 186 1.63 25.38 6.91
C THR A 186 2.99 25.35 7.62
N LYS A 187 3.21 24.33 8.45
CA LYS A 187 4.48 24.16 9.17
C LYS A 187 5.68 24.03 8.25
N ALA A 188 5.54 23.23 7.18
CA ALA A 188 6.61 23.08 6.18
C ALA A 188 6.91 24.39 5.46
N GLY A 189 5.89 25.19 5.16
CA GLY A 189 6.04 26.53 4.60
C GLY A 189 6.75 27.49 5.54
N GLU A 190 6.40 27.47 6.84
CA GLU A 190 7.04 28.27 7.88
C GLU A 190 8.52 27.90 8.06
N GLU A 191 8.83 26.61 8.18
CA GLU A 191 10.20 26.11 8.31
C GLU A 191 11.03 26.46 7.06
N PHE A 192 10.47 26.33 5.86
CA PHE A 192 11.14 26.74 4.62
C PHE A 192 11.43 28.25 4.57
N ASN A 193 10.45 29.06 4.99
CA ASN A 193 10.62 30.51 5.05
C ASN A 193 11.71 30.93 6.06
N GLN A 194 11.78 30.25 7.22
CA GLN A 194 12.84 30.49 8.21
C GLN A 194 14.24 30.19 7.65
N ILE A 195 14.36 29.11 6.84
CA ILE A 195 15.63 28.79 6.18
C ILE A 195 16.03 29.90 5.20
N LEU A 196 15.07 30.40 4.41
CA LEU A 196 15.35 31.47 3.45
C LEU A 196 15.78 32.78 4.13
N ILE A 197 15.11 33.17 5.24
CA ILE A 197 15.46 34.38 6.00
C ILE A 197 16.84 34.22 6.66
N GLY A 198 17.23 33.01 7.06
CA GLY A 198 18.54 32.73 7.67
C GLY A 198 19.70 32.64 6.67
N LEU A 199 19.46 32.81 5.38
CA LEU A 199 20.48 32.83 4.33
C LEU A 199 20.92 34.25 3.93
N ASP A 200 20.25 35.29 4.41
CA ASP A 200 20.61 36.72 4.30
C ASP A 200 21.58 37.11 5.42
#